data_7482b28a5a1cde2bdd3ef8942ed1744f
#
_entry.id   7482b28a5a1cde2bdd3ef8942ed1744f
#
_cell.length_a   1.000
_cell.length_b   1.000
_cell.length_c   1.000
_cell.angle_alpha   90.00
_cell.angle_beta   90.00
_cell.angle_gamma   90.00
#
_symmetry.space_group_name_H-M   'P 1'
#
loop_
_entity.id
_entity.type
_entity.pdbx_description
1 polymer ?
#
loop_
_entity_poly.entity_id
_entity_poly.type
_entity_poly.pdbx_seq_one_letter_code
_entity_poly.pdbx_strand_id
1 'polypeptide(L)' 'MAWTWRFEKADGTEAVPSVEPEEFTTQGDAESWIGEEWRALLNGGVEQVRLFEDGTEIYPAPMSLHAETDAD' A
#
# COMPACT_ATOMS: atom_id res chain seq x y z
N MET A 1 8.72 -13.39 -9.85
CA MET A 1 7.54 -12.53 -9.89
C MET A 1 7.72 -11.42 -8.89
N ALA A 2 7.36 -10.22 -9.28
CA ALA A 2 7.60 -9.04 -8.45
C ALA A 2 6.27 -8.51 -7.90
N TRP A 3 6.21 -8.36 -6.60
CA TRP A 3 5.05 -7.81 -5.93
C TRP A 3 5.42 -6.40 -5.48
N THR A 4 4.61 -5.41 -5.87
CA THR A 4 4.89 -4.01 -5.56
C THR A 4 3.63 -3.33 -5.05
N TRP A 5 3.83 -2.28 -4.25
CA TRP A 5 2.73 -1.44 -3.77
C TRP A 5 2.71 -0.13 -4.55
N ARG A 6 1.52 0.32 -4.94
CA ARG A 6 1.31 1.67 -5.44
C ARG A 6 0.70 2.50 -4.32
N PHE A 7 1.28 3.66 -4.08
CA PHE A 7 0.87 4.54 -2.98
C PHE A 7 0.04 5.68 -3.54
N GLU A 8 -1.12 5.94 -2.93
CA GLU A 8 -2.08 6.91 -3.45
C GLU A 8 -2.64 7.77 -2.34
N LYS A 9 -3.05 8.99 -2.71
CA LYS A 9 -3.83 9.86 -1.84
C LYS A 9 -5.30 9.42 -1.87
N ALA A 10 -6.11 10.04 -0.99
CA ALA A 10 -7.51 9.66 -0.88
C ALA A 10 -8.28 9.84 -2.19
N ASP A 11 -7.85 10.75 -3.05
CA ASP A 11 -8.50 11.00 -4.34
C ASP A 11 -8.01 10.09 -5.46
N GLY A 12 -7.12 9.16 -5.16
CA GLY A 12 -6.60 8.20 -6.13
C GLY A 12 -5.36 8.67 -6.87
N THR A 13 -4.88 9.88 -6.62
CA THR A 13 -3.64 10.33 -7.25
C THR A 13 -2.45 9.70 -6.56
N GLU A 14 -1.37 9.51 -7.32
CA GLU A 14 -0.18 8.86 -6.80
C GLU A 14 0.48 9.72 -5.73
N ALA A 15 0.84 9.08 -4.61
CA ALA A 15 1.54 9.74 -3.52
C ALA A 15 2.99 9.25 -3.46
N VAL A 16 3.88 10.12 -2.98
CA VAL A 16 5.27 9.74 -2.76
C VAL A 16 5.41 9.36 -1.28
N PRO A 17 5.70 8.10 -0.97
CA PRO A 17 5.79 7.67 0.43
C PRO A 17 7.03 8.23 1.11
N SER A 18 6.94 8.39 2.44
CA SER A 18 8.09 8.82 3.23
C SER A 18 9.07 7.67 3.49
N VAL A 19 8.61 6.43 3.31
CA VAL A 19 9.47 5.25 3.41
C VAL A 19 9.80 4.78 2.00
N GLU A 20 10.95 4.11 1.84
CA GLU A 20 11.41 3.67 0.54
C GLU A 20 10.57 2.48 0.07
N PRO A 21 9.97 2.55 -1.13
CA PRO A 21 9.21 1.43 -1.66
C PRO A 21 10.12 0.24 -1.94
N GLU A 22 9.58 -0.96 -1.74
CA GLU A 22 10.32 -2.19 -1.97
C GLU A 22 9.58 -3.10 -2.92
N GLU A 23 10.35 -3.99 -3.55
CA GLU A 23 9.81 -5.03 -4.39
C GLU A 23 9.89 -6.35 -3.63
N PHE A 24 8.82 -7.13 -3.64
CA PHE A 24 8.74 -8.35 -2.86
C PHE A 24 8.63 -9.56 -3.78
N THR A 25 9.05 -10.72 -3.29
CA THR A 25 9.00 -11.94 -4.07
C THR A 25 7.73 -12.74 -3.84
N THR A 26 7.02 -12.48 -2.74
CA THR A 26 5.77 -13.15 -2.43
C THR A 26 4.73 -12.15 -1.94
N GLN A 27 3.46 -12.53 -2.07
CA GLN A 27 2.36 -11.71 -1.56
C GLN A 27 2.44 -11.58 -0.05
N GLY A 28 2.79 -12.66 0.65
CA GLY A 28 2.91 -12.63 2.10
C GLY A 28 3.92 -11.63 2.60
N ASP A 29 5.06 -11.54 1.92
CA ASP A 29 6.09 -10.55 2.28
C ASP A 29 5.58 -9.13 2.04
N ALA A 30 4.89 -8.91 0.93
CA ALA A 30 4.33 -7.59 0.63
C ALA A 30 3.31 -7.19 1.68
N GLU A 31 2.45 -8.11 2.09
CA GLU A 31 1.41 -7.83 3.08
C GLU A 31 2.00 -7.60 4.47
N SER A 32 3.03 -8.36 4.83
CA SER A 32 3.74 -8.13 6.09
C SER A 32 4.36 -6.75 6.15
N TRP A 33 4.97 -6.34 5.04
CA TRP A 33 5.60 -5.03 4.96
C TRP A 33 4.57 -3.91 5.17
N ILE A 34 3.43 -3.99 4.49
CA ILE A 34 2.42 -2.94 4.61
C ILE A 34 1.82 -2.92 6.03
N GLY A 35 1.72 -4.09 6.67
CA GLY A 35 1.24 -4.19 8.03
C GLY A 35 2.16 -3.52 9.05
N GLU A 36 3.44 -3.40 8.72
CA GLU A 36 4.42 -2.74 9.59
C GLU A 36 4.57 -1.26 9.27
N GLU A 37 4.37 -0.89 8.02
CA GLU A 37 4.69 0.47 7.55
C GLU A 37 3.47 1.37 7.37
N TRP A 38 2.26 0.84 7.54
CA TRP A 38 1.06 1.60 7.19
C TRP A 38 0.94 2.93 7.95
N ARG A 39 1.39 2.97 9.20
CA ARG A 39 1.33 4.21 9.98
C ARG A 39 2.29 5.26 9.46
N ALA A 40 3.50 4.84 9.11
CA ALA A 40 4.48 5.75 8.55
C ALA A 40 4.00 6.27 7.19
N LEU A 41 3.40 5.40 6.39
CA LEU A 41 2.83 5.80 5.11
C LEU A 41 1.71 6.80 5.29
N LEU A 42 0.79 6.52 6.21
CA LEU A 42 -0.34 7.40 6.46
C LEU A 42 0.13 8.77 6.95
N ASN A 43 1.10 8.80 7.86
CA ASN A 43 1.67 10.05 8.37
C ASN A 43 2.40 10.82 7.28
N GLY A 44 2.91 10.13 6.27
CA GLY A 44 3.60 10.76 5.14
C GLY A 44 2.69 11.22 4.02
N GLY A 45 1.37 11.05 4.17
CA GLY A 45 0.41 11.51 3.17
C GLY A 45 -0.15 10.43 2.28
N VAL A 46 0.24 9.17 2.47
CA VAL A 46 -0.33 8.04 1.72
C VAL A 46 -1.60 7.60 2.42
N GLU A 47 -2.72 7.59 1.71
CA GLU A 47 -4.01 7.29 2.32
C GLU A 47 -4.57 5.95 1.88
N GLN A 48 -4.10 5.42 0.75
CA GLN A 48 -4.51 4.11 0.26
C GLN A 48 -3.40 3.50 -0.56
N VAL A 49 -3.44 2.18 -0.71
CA VAL A 49 -2.42 1.45 -1.46
C VAL A 49 -3.07 0.43 -2.37
N ARG A 50 -2.39 0.10 -3.47
CA ARG A 50 -2.79 -0.97 -4.38
C ARG A 50 -1.64 -1.96 -4.51
N LEU A 51 -1.96 -3.24 -4.52
CA LEU A 51 -0.96 -4.29 -4.67
C LEU A 51 -0.92 -4.77 -6.12
N PHE A 52 0.28 -4.84 -6.68
CA PHE A 52 0.48 -5.30 -8.05
C PHE A 52 1.42 -6.50 -8.08
N GLU A 53 1.11 -7.46 -8.92
CA GLU A 53 2.02 -8.57 -9.25
C GLU A 53 2.39 -8.44 -10.71
N ASP A 54 3.68 -8.17 -10.97
CA ASP A 54 4.21 -7.99 -12.34
C ASP A 54 3.39 -6.99 -13.16
N GLY A 55 2.92 -5.94 -12.50
CA GLY A 55 2.16 -4.89 -13.17
C GLY A 55 0.66 -5.13 -13.22
N THR A 56 0.18 -6.24 -12.68
CA THR A 56 -1.25 -6.56 -12.65
C THR A 56 -1.82 -6.30 -11.26
N GLU A 57 -2.85 -5.50 -11.18
CA GLU A 57 -3.50 -5.20 -9.90
C GLU A 57 -4.19 -6.44 -9.36
N ILE A 58 -3.92 -6.79 -8.10
CA ILE A 58 -4.39 -8.02 -7.49
C ILE A 58 -5.78 -7.84 -6.89
N TYR A 59 -6.01 -6.72 -6.22
CA TYR A 59 -7.30 -6.45 -5.57
C TYR A 59 -8.13 -5.53 -6.46
N PRO A 60 -9.47 -5.71 -6.48
CA PRO A 60 -10.33 -4.91 -7.36
C PRO A 60 -10.46 -3.45 -6.92
N ALA A 61 -10.02 -3.11 -5.71
CA ALA A 61 -10.12 -1.75 -5.18
C ALA A 61 -8.91 -1.47 -4.30
N PRO A 62 -8.54 -0.19 -4.14
CA PRO A 62 -7.42 0.15 -3.26
C PRO A 62 -7.73 -0.17 -1.80
N MET A 63 -6.69 -0.48 -1.04
CA MET A 63 -6.81 -0.74 0.40
C MET A 63 -6.59 0.57 1.13
N SER A 64 -7.60 1.02 1.90
CA SER A 64 -7.50 2.24 2.68
C SER A 64 -6.64 2.00 3.93
N LEU A 65 -5.72 2.93 4.18
CA LEU A 65 -4.91 2.88 5.40
C LEU A 65 -5.66 3.41 6.62
N HIS A 66 -6.87 3.94 6.41
CA HIS A 66 -7.74 4.40 7.50
C HIS A 66 -8.65 3.30 8.03
N ALA A 67 -8.58 2.10 7.48
CA ALA A 67 -9.54 1.04 7.82
C ALA A 67 -9.53 0.70 9.31
N GLU A 68 -8.39 0.77 9.93
CA GLU A 68 -8.29 0.47 11.36
C GLU A 68 -9.08 1.42 12.24
N THR A 69 -9.09 2.69 11.87
CA THR A 69 -9.79 3.68 12.67
C THR A 69 -11.29 3.56 12.49
N ASP A 70 -11.71 3.01 11.37
CA ASP A 70 -13.13 2.85 11.06
C ASP A 70 -13.74 1.63 11.74
N ALA A 71 -12.93 0.79 12.31
CA ALA A 71 -13.41 -0.43 12.95
C ALA A 71 -14.15 -0.17 14.25
N ASP A 72 -14.09 1.00 14.77
CA ASP A 72 -14.79 1.37 16.00
C ASP A 72 -16.28 1.65 15.80
#